data_e8db78e28c0d8baba28987718d4ab4bc
#
_entry.id   e8db78e28c0d8baba28987718d4ab4bc
#
_cell.length_a   1.000
_cell.length_b   1.000
_cell.length_c   1.000
_cell.angle_alpha   90.00
_cell.angle_beta   90.00
_cell.angle_gamma   90.00
#
_symmetry.space_group_name_H-M   'P 1'
#
loop_
_entity.id
_entity.type
_entity.pdbx_description
1 polymer ?
#
loop_
_entity_poly.entity_id
_entity_poly.type
_entity_poly.pdbx_seq_one_letter_code
_entity_poly.pdbx_strand_id
1 'polypeptide(L)'
;MLPSWVHLHFVAVALRSITDRVTLVEERVKRHYRSPARTAAAEETRARIRAAALELFVSRGFQGTTLKDVADRADVGERTLYDTYGNKLGLLRHTMAMLTMGDESRVRAADRPEAIAARELDDPREALAAHLKGATDLMNRAGDLLLVADALPGADPGLARTVTHGNQAAYELNLKLAQRLEARGELRPGLSAADAADILFTLGSPGVFRTLRRMRRWSQRRYQDWVIVSATAQLLDDGRA
;
A
#
# COMPACT_ATOMS: atom_id res chain seq x y z
N MET A 1 29.69 -27.68 -51.24
CA MET A 1 30.77 -26.91 -50.63
C MET A 1 30.78 -25.52 -51.26
N LEU A 2 30.30 -24.49 -50.52
CA LEU A 2 30.33 -23.10 -50.95
C LEU A 2 31.66 -22.46 -50.52
N PRO A 3 32.32 -21.64 -51.34
CA PRO A 3 33.65 -21.12 -51.04
C PRO A 3 33.63 -20.10 -49.91
N SER A 4 34.68 -20.13 -49.10
CA SER A 4 34.85 -19.40 -47.83
C SER A 4 34.79 -17.86 -47.86
N TRP A 5 34.81 -17.25 -49.06
CA TRP A 5 34.76 -15.79 -49.20
C TRP A 5 33.34 -15.20 -49.14
N VAL A 6 32.30 -16.02 -49.28
CA VAL A 6 30.88 -15.61 -49.14
C VAL A 6 30.54 -15.29 -47.69
N HIS A 7 31.19 -15.93 -46.70
CA HIS A 7 30.97 -15.70 -45.29
C HIS A 7 31.56 -14.36 -44.77
N LEU A 8 32.65 -13.88 -45.38
CA LEU A 8 33.27 -12.62 -44.93
C LEU A 8 32.49 -11.39 -45.38
N HIS A 9 31.79 -11.42 -46.50
CA HIS A 9 31.01 -10.29 -47.01
C HIS A 9 29.73 -10.03 -46.22
N PHE A 10 29.09 -11.08 -45.69
CA PHE A 10 27.88 -10.96 -44.87
C PHE A 10 28.18 -10.41 -43.47
N VAL A 11 29.30 -10.76 -42.89
CA VAL A 11 29.71 -10.27 -41.58
C VAL A 11 30.10 -8.77 -41.62
N ALA A 12 30.76 -8.33 -42.70
CA ALA A 12 31.15 -6.90 -42.87
C ALA A 12 29.98 -5.97 -43.10
N VAL A 13 28.91 -6.43 -43.77
CA VAL A 13 27.69 -5.64 -44.00
C VAL A 13 26.82 -5.62 -42.71
N ALA A 14 26.76 -6.72 -41.95
CA ALA A 14 26.04 -6.76 -40.68
C ALA A 14 26.72 -5.88 -39.59
N LEU A 15 28.04 -5.82 -39.55
CA LEU A 15 28.76 -4.98 -38.60
C LEU A 15 28.61 -3.47 -38.89
N ARG A 16 28.59 -3.06 -40.18
CA ARG A 16 28.31 -1.67 -40.54
C ARG A 16 26.86 -1.25 -40.15
N SER A 17 25.88 -2.11 -40.37
CA SER A 17 24.48 -1.82 -39.97
C SER A 17 24.29 -1.72 -38.45
N ILE A 18 25.09 -2.43 -37.65
CA ILE A 18 25.05 -2.36 -36.19
C ILE A 18 25.77 -1.07 -35.70
N THR A 19 26.86 -0.70 -36.28
CA THR A 19 27.63 0.52 -35.91
C THR A 19 26.83 1.79 -36.22
N ASP A 20 26.13 1.83 -37.37
CA ASP A 20 25.29 2.98 -37.74
C ASP A 20 24.00 3.08 -36.89
N ARG A 21 23.48 1.95 -36.38
CA ARG A 21 22.36 1.97 -35.42
C ARG A 21 22.77 2.34 -34.01
N VAL A 22 23.96 2.01 -33.57
CA VAL A 22 24.49 2.37 -32.24
C VAL A 22 24.78 3.87 -32.17
N THR A 23 25.30 4.49 -33.23
CA THR A 23 25.55 5.94 -33.29
C THR A 23 24.26 6.76 -33.35
N LEU A 24 23.16 6.23 -33.94
CA LEU A 24 21.87 6.92 -34.00
C LEU A 24 21.04 6.78 -32.71
N VAL A 25 21.37 5.82 -31.84
CA VAL A 25 20.71 5.65 -30.54
C VAL A 25 21.37 6.49 -29.44
N GLU A 26 22.63 6.84 -29.56
CA GLU A 26 23.31 7.70 -28.58
C GLU A 26 22.86 9.17 -28.61
N GLU A 27 22.25 9.64 -29.69
CA GLU A 27 21.87 11.07 -29.83
C GLU A 27 20.48 11.42 -29.25
N ARG A 28 19.74 10.49 -28.67
CA ARG A 28 18.38 10.74 -28.13
C ARG A 28 18.09 10.29 -26.70
N VAL A 29 19.07 10.00 -25.90
CA VAL A 29 18.87 9.98 -24.45
C VAL A 29 19.19 11.37 -23.91
N LYS A 30 18.31 12.33 -24.09
CA LYS A 30 18.21 13.48 -23.20
C LYS A 30 17.91 12.91 -21.82
N ARG A 31 18.93 12.52 -21.06
CA ARG A 31 18.84 12.34 -19.62
C ARG A 31 18.25 13.64 -19.09
N HIS A 32 16.98 13.64 -18.74
CA HIS A 32 16.41 14.64 -17.86
C HIS A 32 17.17 14.53 -16.53
N TYR A 33 18.28 15.28 -16.44
CA TYR A 33 18.97 15.51 -15.19
C TYR A 33 18.00 16.27 -14.28
N ARG A 34 17.19 15.54 -13.53
CA ARG A 34 16.42 16.10 -12.43
C ARG A 34 17.41 16.39 -11.32
N SER A 35 17.72 17.68 -11.12
CA SER A 35 18.54 18.10 -9.98
C SER A 35 17.96 17.48 -8.69
N PRO A 36 18.77 16.82 -7.84
CA PRO A 36 18.32 16.26 -6.57
C PRO A 36 17.51 17.25 -5.72
N ALA A 37 17.93 18.53 -5.72
CA ALA A 37 17.22 19.59 -5.03
C ALA A 37 15.80 19.86 -5.58
N ARG A 38 15.60 19.80 -6.91
CA ARG A 38 14.27 19.94 -7.51
C ARG A 38 13.37 18.74 -7.21
N THR A 39 13.96 17.55 -7.15
CA THR A 39 13.22 16.33 -6.79
C THR A 39 12.76 16.39 -5.33
N ALA A 40 13.63 16.80 -4.41
CA ALA A 40 13.31 16.97 -2.99
C ALA A 40 12.21 18.04 -2.77
N ALA A 41 12.31 19.20 -3.41
CA ALA A 41 11.31 20.27 -3.30
C ALA A 41 9.95 19.83 -3.86
N ALA A 42 9.93 19.06 -4.94
CA ALA A 42 8.69 18.50 -5.49
C ALA A 42 8.06 17.47 -4.54
N GLU A 43 8.89 16.64 -3.87
CA GLU A 43 8.40 15.69 -2.88
C GLU A 43 7.84 16.38 -1.64
N GLU A 44 8.51 17.39 -1.14
CA GLU A 44 8.00 18.22 -0.03
C GLU A 44 6.65 18.85 -0.35
N THR A 45 6.51 19.38 -1.57
CA THR A 45 5.23 19.92 -2.05
C THR A 45 4.14 18.86 -2.09
N ARG A 46 4.43 17.66 -2.62
CA ARG A 46 3.50 16.52 -2.62
C ARG A 46 3.12 16.10 -1.20
N ALA A 47 4.08 16.07 -0.28
CA ALA A 47 3.82 15.75 1.12
C ALA A 47 2.87 16.76 1.78
N ARG A 48 3.04 18.06 1.54
CA ARG A 48 2.12 19.11 2.03
C ARG A 48 0.71 18.94 1.45
N ILE A 49 0.59 18.65 0.15
CA ILE A 49 -0.71 18.41 -0.49
C ILE A 49 -1.38 17.18 0.13
N ARG A 50 -0.66 16.07 0.33
CA ARG A 50 -1.21 14.86 0.96
C ARG A 50 -1.68 15.10 2.40
N ALA A 51 -0.91 15.85 3.18
CA ALA A 51 -1.27 16.20 4.54
C ALA A 51 -2.55 17.06 4.59
N ALA A 52 -2.63 18.08 3.74
CA ALA A 52 -3.82 18.94 3.61
C ALA A 52 -5.05 18.15 3.14
N ALA A 53 -4.89 17.28 2.15
CA ALA A 53 -5.96 16.41 1.64
C ALA A 53 -6.47 15.47 2.73
N LEU A 54 -5.56 14.80 3.47
CA LEU A 54 -5.93 13.92 4.58
C LEU A 54 -6.74 14.69 5.64
N GLU A 55 -6.22 15.81 6.10
CA GLU A 55 -6.89 16.65 7.11
C GLU A 55 -8.30 17.06 6.68
N LEU A 56 -8.46 17.55 5.46
CA LEU A 56 -9.74 18.06 4.96
C LEU A 56 -10.73 16.94 4.64
N PHE A 57 -10.29 15.84 4.03
CA PHE A 57 -11.16 14.71 3.77
C PHE A 57 -11.67 14.05 5.05
N VAL A 58 -10.84 13.97 6.09
CA VAL A 58 -11.23 13.40 7.38
C VAL A 58 -12.15 14.33 8.16
N SER A 59 -11.85 15.64 8.18
CA SER A 59 -12.62 16.59 8.99
C SER A 59 -13.93 17.06 8.35
N ARG A 60 -13.97 17.20 7.00
CA ARG A 60 -15.13 17.76 6.26
C ARG A 60 -15.81 16.70 5.37
N GLY A 61 -15.25 15.51 5.29
CA GLY A 61 -15.68 14.47 4.35
C GLY A 61 -15.30 14.79 2.90
N PHE A 62 -15.49 13.80 2.01
CA PHE A 62 -15.16 13.97 0.60
C PHE A 62 -16.01 15.06 -0.05
N GLN A 63 -17.32 15.09 0.19
CA GLN A 63 -18.22 16.07 -0.43
C GLN A 63 -17.94 17.51 0.04
N GLY A 64 -17.63 17.69 1.33
CA GLY A 64 -17.34 19.01 1.94
C GLY A 64 -15.95 19.57 1.65
N THR A 65 -15.13 18.88 0.83
CA THR A 65 -13.77 19.32 0.48
C THR A 65 -13.69 19.62 -1.02
N THR A 66 -13.06 20.75 -1.38
CA THR A 66 -12.75 21.10 -2.78
C THR A 66 -11.24 21.02 -3.04
N LEU A 67 -10.82 20.95 -4.31
CA LEU A 67 -9.39 21.05 -4.67
C LEU A 67 -8.83 22.43 -4.28
N LYS A 68 -9.66 23.48 -4.36
CA LYS A 68 -9.27 24.82 -3.93
C LYS A 68 -8.95 24.86 -2.44
N ASP A 69 -9.78 24.25 -1.58
CA ASP A 69 -9.51 24.17 -0.13
C ASP A 69 -8.17 23.48 0.16
N VAL A 70 -7.90 22.37 -0.56
CA VAL A 70 -6.64 21.65 -0.40
C VAL A 70 -5.46 22.48 -0.90
N ALA A 71 -5.59 23.17 -2.02
CA ALA A 71 -4.54 24.05 -2.56
C ALA A 71 -4.20 25.19 -1.59
N ASP A 72 -5.23 25.88 -1.10
CA ASP A 72 -5.10 26.96 -0.12
C ASP A 72 -4.42 26.44 1.18
N ARG A 73 -4.83 25.28 1.68
CA ARG A 73 -4.28 24.66 2.90
C ARG A 73 -2.84 24.16 2.73
N ALA A 74 -2.47 23.74 1.53
CA ALA A 74 -1.13 23.24 1.18
C ALA A 74 -0.17 24.35 0.73
N ASP A 75 -0.65 25.58 0.60
CA ASP A 75 0.09 26.72 0.04
C ASP A 75 0.67 26.39 -1.36
N VAL A 76 -0.24 26.02 -2.29
CA VAL A 76 0.09 25.75 -3.70
C VAL A 76 -1.00 26.29 -4.63
N GLY A 77 -0.67 26.48 -5.89
CA GLY A 77 -1.68 26.84 -6.89
C GLY A 77 -2.68 25.71 -7.16
N GLU A 78 -3.97 25.99 -7.24
CA GLU A 78 -5.02 25.02 -7.54
C GLU A 78 -4.74 24.26 -8.84
N ARG A 79 -4.19 24.95 -9.86
CA ARG A 79 -3.78 24.35 -11.12
C ARG A 79 -2.77 23.22 -10.93
N THR A 80 -1.86 23.33 -9.98
CA THR A 80 -0.89 22.28 -9.66
C THR A 80 -1.58 20.96 -9.24
N LEU A 81 -2.70 21.06 -8.51
CA LEU A 81 -3.48 19.89 -8.12
C LEU A 81 -4.18 19.26 -9.32
N TYR A 82 -4.78 20.08 -10.19
CA TYR A 82 -5.42 19.58 -11.43
C TYR A 82 -4.39 18.92 -12.35
N ASP A 83 -3.23 19.55 -12.55
CA ASP A 83 -2.19 19.02 -13.44
C ASP A 83 -1.58 17.70 -12.88
N THR A 84 -1.55 17.53 -11.53
CA THR A 84 -0.94 16.37 -10.88
C THR A 84 -1.92 15.23 -10.65
N TYR A 85 -3.15 15.52 -10.22
CA TYR A 85 -4.11 14.52 -9.74
C TYR A 85 -5.37 14.43 -10.60
N GLY A 86 -5.54 15.33 -11.55
CA GLY A 86 -6.67 15.41 -12.47
C GLY A 86 -7.95 15.94 -11.83
N ASN A 87 -8.36 15.39 -10.69
CA ASN A 87 -9.56 15.80 -9.96
C ASN A 87 -9.48 15.40 -8.49
N LYS A 88 -10.49 15.80 -7.70
CA LYS A 88 -10.59 15.52 -6.26
C LYS A 88 -10.52 14.01 -5.94
N LEU A 89 -11.12 13.18 -6.76
CA LEU A 89 -11.11 11.73 -6.59
C LEU A 89 -9.71 11.15 -6.87
N GLY A 90 -9.01 11.66 -7.89
CA GLY A 90 -7.61 11.31 -8.18
C GLY A 90 -6.69 11.65 -6.99
N LEU A 91 -6.90 12.81 -6.36
CA LEU A 91 -6.19 13.20 -5.16
C LEU A 91 -6.49 12.25 -3.98
N LEU A 92 -7.76 11.90 -3.75
CA LEU A 92 -8.15 10.93 -2.72
C LEU A 92 -7.47 9.58 -2.93
N ARG A 93 -7.53 9.02 -4.15
CA ARG A 93 -6.89 7.74 -4.49
C ARG A 93 -5.38 7.77 -4.28
N HIS A 94 -4.73 8.86 -4.70
CA HIS A 94 -3.29 9.03 -4.49
C HIS A 94 -2.94 9.09 -3.00
N THR A 95 -3.67 9.89 -2.22
CA THR A 95 -3.46 10.02 -0.77
C THR A 95 -3.65 8.69 -0.05
N MET A 96 -4.69 7.92 -0.42
CA MET A 96 -4.91 6.56 0.10
C MET A 96 -3.74 5.64 -0.22
N ALA A 97 -3.30 5.60 -1.48
CA ALA A 97 -2.20 4.74 -1.90
C ALA A 97 -0.92 5.04 -1.11
N MET A 98 -0.59 6.32 -0.94
CA MET A 98 0.59 6.74 -0.18
C MET A 98 0.51 6.37 1.30
N LEU A 99 -0.66 6.52 1.94
CA LEU A 99 -0.85 6.16 3.35
C LEU A 99 -0.85 4.64 3.57
N THR A 100 -1.38 3.87 2.63
CA THR A 100 -1.43 2.41 2.74
C THR A 100 -0.10 1.75 2.39
N MET A 101 0.61 2.25 1.39
CA MET A 101 1.94 1.75 1.02
C MET A 101 3.05 2.32 1.92
N GLY A 102 2.85 3.48 2.53
CA GLY A 102 3.79 4.14 3.44
C GLY A 102 4.88 4.98 2.77
N ASP A 103 5.08 4.82 1.45
CA ASP A 103 6.03 5.56 0.64
C ASP A 103 5.68 5.49 -0.86
N GLU A 104 6.46 6.17 -1.71
CA GLU A 104 6.33 6.10 -3.17
C GLU A 104 6.93 4.80 -3.77
N SER A 105 7.41 3.86 -2.95
CA SER A 105 7.90 2.58 -3.45
C SER A 105 6.72 1.79 -4.03
N ARG A 106 6.98 1.07 -5.13
CA ARG A 106 5.98 0.16 -5.72
C ARG A 106 5.94 -1.20 -5.03
N VAL A 107 6.68 -1.34 -3.90
CA VAL A 107 6.71 -2.57 -3.12
C VAL A 107 5.45 -2.64 -2.27
N ARG A 108 4.64 -3.68 -2.48
CA ARG A 108 3.44 -3.91 -1.67
C ARG A 108 3.84 -4.12 -0.21
N ALA A 109 3.02 -3.67 0.73
CA ALA A 109 3.27 -3.83 2.16
C ALA A 109 3.57 -5.30 2.54
N ALA A 110 2.94 -6.25 1.86
CA ALA A 110 3.17 -7.69 2.00
C ALA A 110 4.56 -8.19 1.60
N ASP A 111 5.19 -7.51 0.67
CA ASP A 111 6.47 -7.93 0.07
C ASP A 111 7.65 -7.17 0.70
N ARG A 112 7.41 -6.38 1.73
CA ARG A 112 8.45 -5.67 2.49
C ARG A 112 9.24 -6.64 3.36
N PRO A 113 10.55 -6.42 3.52
CA PRO A 113 11.40 -7.29 4.34
C PRO A 113 10.86 -7.52 5.76
N GLU A 114 10.36 -6.47 6.41
CA GLU A 114 9.78 -6.56 7.75
C GLU A 114 8.49 -7.39 7.80
N ALA A 115 7.65 -7.32 6.78
CA ALA A 115 6.43 -8.13 6.69
C ALA A 115 6.73 -9.59 6.36
N ILE A 116 7.80 -9.84 5.59
CA ILE A 116 8.30 -11.20 5.33
C ILE A 116 8.89 -11.76 6.61
N ALA A 117 9.80 -11.05 7.28
CA ALA A 117 10.42 -11.48 8.53
C ALA A 117 9.39 -11.79 9.63
N ALA A 118 8.36 -10.95 9.77
CA ALA A 118 7.27 -11.17 10.72
C ALA A 118 6.53 -12.50 10.48
N ARG A 119 6.38 -12.91 9.23
CA ARG A 119 5.73 -14.18 8.87
C ARG A 119 6.63 -15.39 9.04
N GLU A 120 7.95 -15.21 9.13
CA GLU A 120 8.93 -16.27 9.28
C GLU A 120 9.31 -16.54 10.74
N LEU A 121 8.76 -15.74 11.70
CA LEU A 121 8.95 -15.99 13.12
C LEU A 121 8.44 -17.39 13.50
N ASP A 122 9.23 -18.10 14.29
CA ASP A 122 8.90 -19.47 14.69
C ASP A 122 7.83 -19.54 15.77
N ASP A 123 7.83 -18.60 16.71
CA ASP A 123 6.80 -18.50 17.74
C ASP A 123 5.49 -17.97 17.13
N PRO A 124 4.38 -18.73 17.18
CA PRO A 124 3.09 -18.31 16.62
C PRO A 124 2.53 -17.06 17.26
N ARG A 125 2.80 -16.81 18.55
CA ARG A 125 2.35 -15.60 19.24
C ARG A 125 3.11 -14.37 18.78
N GLU A 126 4.42 -14.49 18.59
CA GLU A 126 5.26 -13.42 18.06
C GLU A 126 4.91 -13.12 16.61
N ALA A 127 4.71 -14.14 15.76
CA ALA A 127 4.30 -13.98 14.38
C ALA A 127 2.94 -13.26 14.26
N LEU A 128 1.97 -13.67 15.07
CA LEU A 128 0.64 -13.05 15.14
C LEU A 128 0.72 -11.60 15.63
N ALA A 129 1.49 -11.34 16.69
CA ALA A 129 1.66 -10.00 17.25
C ALA A 129 2.34 -9.06 16.25
N ALA A 130 3.38 -9.50 15.53
CA ALA A 130 4.07 -8.71 14.51
C ALA A 130 3.16 -8.40 13.31
N HIS A 131 2.38 -9.37 12.85
CA HIS A 131 1.40 -9.19 11.78
C HIS A 131 0.33 -8.15 12.16
N LEU A 132 -0.27 -8.29 13.34
CA LEU A 132 -1.31 -7.38 13.82
C LEU A 132 -0.77 -5.99 14.18
N LYS A 133 0.49 -5.91 14.61
CA LYS A 133 1.15 -4.61 14.75
C LYS A 133 1.19 -3.87 13.42
N GLY A 134 1.59 -4.53 12.34
CA GLY A 134 1.58 -3.96 11.00
C GLY A 134 0.18 -3.48 10.56
N ALA A 135 -0.86 -4.30 10.81
CA ALA A 135 -2.25 -3.96 10.50
C ALA A 135 -2.75 -2.75 11.32
N THR A 136 -2.48 -2.71 12.62
CA THR A 136 -2.90 -1.60 13.50
C THR A 136 -2.13 -0.31 13.22
N ASP A 137 -0.86 -0.40 12.83
CA ASP A 137 -0.07 0.76 12.39
C ASP A 137 -0.60 1.31 11.05
N LEU A 138 -1.01 0.45 10.12
CA LEU A 138 -1.72 0.86 8.91
C LEU A 138 -3.02 1.58 9.23
N MET A 139 -3.84 1.03 10.12
CA MET A 139 -5.09 1.68 10.54
C MET A 139 -4.84 3.03 11.20
N ASN A 140 -3.77 3.17 11.98
CA ASN A 140 -3.41 4.44 12.60
C ASN A 140 -3.02 5.52 11.56
N ARG A 141 -2.38 5.14 10.45
CA ARG A 141 -2.00 6.06 9.36
C ARG A 141 -3.14 6.36 8.41
N ALA A 142 -3.91 5.35 8.03
CA ALA A 142 -4.84 5.42 6.90
C ALA A 142 -6.31 5.19 7.28
N GLY A 143 -6.60 4.68 8.49
CA GLY A 143 -7.94 4.19 8.87
C GLY A 143 -9.05 5.22 8.70
N ASP A 144 -8.83 6.48 9.06
CA ASP A 144 -9.82 7.54 8.88
C ASP A 144 -10.12 7.80 7.39
N LEU A 145 -9.08 7.80 6.54
CA LEU A 145 -9.27 8.03 5.11
C LEU A 145 -9.91 6.81 4.43
N LEU A 146 -9.59 5.59 4.89
CA LEU A 146 -10.25 4.37 4.43
C LEU A 146 -11.75 4.40 4.75
N LEU A 147 -12.14 4.90 5.94
CA LEU A 147 -13.55 5.09 6.29
C LEU A 147 -14.24 6.14 5.41
N VAL A 148 -13.55 7.22 5.03
CA VAL A 148 -14.08 8.20 4.07
C VAL A 148 -14.30 7.55 2.70
N ALA A 149 -13.37 6.72 2.24
CA ALA A 149 -13.48 6.04 0.96
C ALA A 149 -14.58 4.96 0.96
N ASP A 150 -14.71 4.23 2.04
CA ASP A 150 -15.74 3.18 2.23
C ASP A 150 -17.16 3.76 2.27
N ALA A 151 -17.31 5.00 2.74
CA ALA A 151 -18.58 5.73 2.76
C ALA A 151 -18.99 6.31 1.39
N LEU A 152 -18.22 6.10 0.31
CA LEU A 152 -18.49 6.60 -1.04
C LEU A 152 -18.90 5.49 -2.04
N PRO A 153 -19.81 4.58 -1.69
CA PRO A 153 -20.22 3.49 -2.59
C PRO A 153 -20.90 4.07 -3.83
N GLY A 154 -20.45 3.64 -5.00
CA GLY A 154 -21.02 4.02 -6.29
C GLY A 154 -20.58 5.38 -6.84
N ALA A 155 -19.79 6.18 -6.12
CA ALA A 155 -19.34 7.48 -6.58
C ALA A 155 -18.33 7.38 -7.75
N ASP A 156 -17.53 6.31 -7.79
CA ASP A 156 -16.56 6.08 -8.87
C ASP A 156 -16.14 4.60 -8.93
N PRO A 157 -16.25 3.95 -10.10
CA PRO A 157 -15.82 2.56 -10.27
C PRO A 157 -14.32 2.34 -10.01
N GLY A 158 -13.48 3.36 -10.21
CA GLY A 158 -12.05 3.29 -9.94
C GLY A 158 -11.74 3.27 -8.45
N LEU A 159 -12.45 4.07 -7.65
CA LEU A 159 -12.35 4.04 -6.18
C LEU A 159 -12.86 2.71 -5.63
N ALA A 160 -14.01 2.24 -6.09
CA ALA A 160 -14.57 0.95 -5.67
C ALA A 160 -13.58 -0.20 -5.94
N ARG A 161 -12.96 -0.24 -7.13
CA ARG A 161 -11.90 -1.22 -7.43
C ARG A 161 -10.70 -1.09 -6.49
N THR A 162 -10.27 0.13 -6.18
CA THR A 162 -9.12 0.36 -5.27
C THR A 162 -9.43 -0.18 -3.88
N VAL A 163 -10.62 0.08 -3.33
CA VAL A 163 -11.05 -0.43 -2.02
C VAL A 163 -11.17 -1.95 -2.05
N THR A 164 -11.82 -2.51 -3.07
CA THR A 164 -11.96 -3.97 -3.22
C THR A 164 -10.60 -4.67 -3.30
N HIS A 165 -9.67 -4.16 -4.12
CA HIS A 165 -8.31 -4.73 -4.22
C HIS A 165 -7.54 -4.60 -2.89
N GLY A 166 -7.70 -3.50 -2.17
CA GLY A 166 -7.09 -3.32 -0.85
C GLY A 166 -7.61 -4.33 0.17
N ASN A 167 -8.90 -4.53 0.23
CA ASN A 167 -9.55 -5.52 1.10
C ASN A 167 -9.13 -6.95 0.74
N GLN A 168 -9.10 -7.28 -0.56
CA GLN A 168 -8.64 -8.58 -1.03
C GLN A 168 -7.18 -8.84 -0.65
N ALA A 169 -6.29 -7.88 -0.85
CA ALA A 169 -4.89 -8.00 -0.49
C ALA A 169 -4.69 -8.16 1.03
N ALA A 170 -5.46 -7.45 1.85
CA ALA A 170 -5.45 -7.60 3.30
C ALA A 170 -5.92 -9.00 3.72
N TYR A 171 -7.02 -9.50 3.12
CA TYR A 171 -7.51 -10.85 3.38
C TYR A 171 -6.48 -11.92 3.01
N GLU A 172 -5.86 -11.82 1.83
CA GLU A 172 -4.82 -12.76 1.38
C GLU A 172 -3.62 -12.82 2.32
N LEU A 173 -3.24 -11.68 2.90
CA LEU A 173 -2.18 -11.62 3.91
C LEU A 173 -2.56 -12.39 5.19
N ASN A 174 -3.79 -12.16 5.68
CA ASN A 174 -4.32 -12.88 6.83
C ASN A 174 -4.40 -14.38 6.57
N LEU A 175 -4.89 -14.77 5.38
CA LEU A 175 -5.01 -16.18 5.00
C LEU A 175 -3.64 -16.88 4.92
N LYS A 176 -2.61 -16.23 4.39
CA LYS A 176 -1.24 -16.78 4.37
C LYS A 176 -0.70 -17.07 5.76
N LEU A 177 -0.91 -16.16 6.72
CA LEU A 177 -0.51 -16.39 8.10
C LEU A 177 -1.32 -17.54 8.71
N ALA A 178 -2.64 -17.54 8.54
CA ALA A 178 -3.55 -18.56 9.07
C ALA A 178 -3.22 -19.96 8.52
N GLN A 179 -2.96 -20.08 7.22
CA GLN A 179 -2.56 -21.36 6.58
C GLN A 179 -1.24 -21.90 7.15
N ARG A 180 -0.28 -21.01 7.44
CA ARG A 180 0.97 -21.42 8.08
C ARG A 180 0.73 -21.94 9.50
N LEU A 181 -0.08 -21.23 10.29
CA LEU A 181 -0.45 -21.66 11.65
C LEU A 181 -1.19 -23.01 11.64
N GLU A 182 -2.12 -23.19 10.71
CA GLU A 182 -2.86 -24.46 10.51
C GLU A 182 -1.92 -25.61 10.15
N ALA A 183 -1.02 -25.40 9.17
CA ALA A 183 -0.06 -26.41 8.73
C ALA A 183 0.90 -26.87 9.85
N ARG A 184 1.11 -26.02 10.87
CA ARG A 184 1.94 -26.31 12.05
C ARG A 184 1.13 -26.85 13.23
N GLY A 185 -0.20 -26.95 13.09
CA GLY A 185 -1.09 -27.40 14.17
C GLY A 185 -1.19 -26.41 15.33
N GLU A 186 -0.96 -25.12 15.07
CA GLU A 186 -0.91 -24.05 16.08
C GLU A 186 -2.28 -23.34 16.25
N LEU A 187 -3.22 -23.56 15.31
CA LEU A 187 -4.60 -23.08 15.47
C LEU A 187 -5.35 -23.92 16.50
N ARG A 188 -6.33 -23.29 17.15
CA ARG A 188 -7.26 -23.99 18.05
C ARG A 188 -7.94 -25.15 17.33
N PRO A 189 -8.20 -26.27 18.02
CA PRO A 189 -8.93 -27.40 17.46
C PRO A 189 -10.27 -26.98 16.83
N GLY A 190 -10.49 -27.41 15.58
CA GLY A 190 -11.71 -27.12 14.85
C GLY A 190 -11.74 -25.76 14.14
N LEU A 191 -10.71 -24.93 14.26
CA LEU A 191 -10.61 -23.65 13.53
C LEU A 191 -9.84 -23.87 12.22
N SER A 192 -10.47 -23.56 11.10
CA SER A 192 -9.81 -23.59 9.79
C SER A 192 -8.97 -22.33 9.54
N ALA A 193 -8.01 -22.40 8.60
CA ALA A 193 -7.26 -21.22 8.15
C ALA A 193 -8.18 -20.13 7.58
N ALA A 194 -9.29 -20.49 6.94
CA ALA A 194 -10.25 -19.52 6.42
C ALA A 194 -10.95 -18.76 7.56
N ASP A 195 -11.46 -19.48 8.58
CA ASP A 195 -12.11 -18.86 9.74
C ASP A 195 -11.12 -17.96 10.50
N ALA A 196 -9.88 -18.41 10.66
CA ALA A 196 -8.83 -17.62 11.29
C ALA A 196 -8.51 -16.33 10.50
N ALA A 197 -8.50 -16.41 9.15
CA ALA A 197 -8.31 -15.25 8.30
C ALA A 197 -9.48 -14.24 8.41
N ASP A 198 -10.71 -14.71 8.53
CA ASP A 198 -11.91 -13.88 8.74
C ASP A 198 -11.86 -13.15 10.09
N ILE A 199 -11.42 -13.83 11.15
CA ILE A 199 -11.20 -13.21 12.47
C ILE A 199 -10.14 -12.10 12.38
N LEU A 200 -8.99 -12.39 11.77
CA LEU A 200 -7.91 -11.41 11.58
C LEU A 200 -8.35 -10.21 10.75
N PHE A 201 -9.07 -10.46 9.66
CA PHE A 201 -9.61 -9.42 8.79
C PHE A 201 -10.59 -8.51 9.53
N THR A 202 -11.46 -9.10 10.34
CA THR A 202 -12.43 -8.36 11.15
C THR A 202 -11.74 -7.50 12.21
N LEU A 203 -10.82 -8.07 12.99
CA LEU A 203 -10.09 -7.35 14.03
C LEU A 203 -9.21 -6.22 13.48
N GLY A 204 -8.62 -6.41 12.30
CA GLY A 204 -7.81 -5.41 11.60
C GLY A 204 -8.59 -4.40 10.77
N SER A 205 -9.94 -4.43 10.78
CA SER A 205 -10.77 -3.62 9.89
C SER A 205 -10.86 -2.13 10.28
N PRO A 206 -11.13 -1.22 9.31
CA PRO A 206 -11.44 0.18 9.59
C PRO A 206 -12.65 0.35 10.54
N GLY A 207 -13.62 -0.58 10.53
CA GLY A 207 -14.78 -0.55 11.41
C GLY A 207 -14.41 -0.72 12.89
N VAL A 208 -13.58 -1.69 13.23
CA VAL A 208 -13.07 -1.90 14.60
C VAL A 208 -12.17 -0.71 15.00
N PHE A 209 -11.30 -0.23 14.13
CA PHE A 209 -10.51 0.97 14.37
C PHE A 209 -11.40 2.17 14.73
N ARG A 210 -12.43 2.47 13.94
CA ARG A 210 -13.38 3.56 14.21
C ARG A 210 -14.01 3.41 15.59
N THR A 211 -14.54 2.22 15.89
CA THR A 211 -15.22 1.95 17.16
C THR A 211 -14.32 2.21 18.34
N LEU A 212 -13.11 1.64 18.35
CA LEU A 212 -12.23 1.71 19.51
C LEU A 212 -11.45 3.04 19.59
N ARG A 213 -10.88 3.49 18.47
CA ARG A 213 -10.03 4.68 18.44
C ARG A 213 -10.82 5.98 18.40
N ARG A 214 -11.94 6.04 17.63
CA ARG A 214 -12.68 7.29 17.41
C ARG A 214 -13.88 7.42 18.36
N MET A 215 -14.71 6.39 18.46
CA MET A 215 -15.90 6.46 19.34
C MET A 215 -15.53 6.24 20.81
N ARG A 216 -14.70 5.25 21.11
CA ARG A 216 -14.27 4.92 22.50
C ARG A 216 -13.01 5.68 22.94
N ARG A 217 -12.35 6.42 22.07
CA ARG A 217 -11.16 7.25 22.34
C ARG A 217 -10.00 6.48 22.97
N TRP A 218 -9.82 5.22 22.60
CA TRP A 218 -8.68 4.45 23.10
C TRP A 218 -7.36 5.00 22.56
N SER A 219 -6.28 4.87 23.35
CA SER A 219 -4.93 5.15 22.86
C SER A 219 -4.53 4.14 21.77
N GLN A 220 -3.54 4.50 20.93
CA GLN A 220 -2.99 3.57 19.92
C GLN A 220 -2.52 2.27 20.56
N ARG A 221 -1.76 2.37 21.64
CA ARG A 221 -1.24 1.21 22.37
C ARG A 221 -2.37 0.31 22.88
N ARG A 222 -3.37 0.87 23.57
CA ARG A 222 -4.51 0.08 24.07
C ARG A 222 -5.27 -0.63 22.94
N TYR A 223 -5.47 0.04 21.80
CA TYR A 223 -6.10 -0.56 20.63
C TYR A 223 -5.27 -1.73 20.09
N GLN A 224 -3.97 -1.53 19.90
CA GLN A 224 -3.05 -2.55 19.40
C GLN A 224 -2.98 -3.75 20.35
N ASP A 225 -2.77 -3.53 21.65
CA ASP A 225 -2.69 -4.58 22.66
C ASP A 225 -3.99 -5.41 22.68
N TRP A 226 -5.14 -4.74 22.59
CA TRP A 226 -6.44 -5.41 22.55
C TRP A 226 -6.62 -6.27 21.31
N VAL A 227 -6.26 -5.77 20.12
CA VAL A 227 -6.34 -6.54 18.87
C VAL A 227 -5.47 -7.79 18.94
N ILE A 228 -4.23 -7.66 19.44
CA ILE A 228 -3.30 -8.78 19.58
C ILE A 228 -3.83 -9.82 20.58
N VAL A 229 -4.25 -9.39 21.75
CA VAL A 229 -4.78 -10.29 22.80
C VAL A 229 -6.06 -11.00 22.30
N SER A 230 -6.97 -10.27 21.66
CA SER A 230 -8.20 -10.84 21.13
C SER A 230 -7.96 -11.87 20.04
N ALA A 231 -7.04 -11.61 19.13
CA ALA A 231 -6.68 -12.56 18.08
C ALA A 231 -5.99 -13.79 18.65
N THR A 232 -5.00 -13.60 19.54
CA THR A 232 -4.28 -14.70 20.20
C THR A 232 -5.25 -15.63 20.91
N ALA A 233 -6.18 -15.08 21.69
CA ALA A 233 -7.17 -15.87 22.43
C ALA A 233 -8.17 -16.63 21.54
N GLN A 234 -8.44 -16.12 20.33
CA GLN A 234 -9.38 -16.76 19.40
C GLN A 234 -8.71 -17.77 18.48
N LEU A 235 -7.45 -17.54 18.11
CA LEU A 235 -6.78 -18.33 17.08
C LEU A 235 -5.89 -19.43 17.64
N LEU A 236 -5.13 -19.14 18.69
CA LEU A 236 -4.09 -20.05 19.17
C LEU A 236 -4.59 -20.95 20.30
N ASP A 237 -4.12 -22.20 20.28
CA ASP A 237 -4.36 -23.12 21.38
C ASP A 237 -3.48 -22.74 22.59
N ASP A 238 -4.08 -22.61 23.77
CA ASP A 238 -3.36 -22.33 25.01
C ASP A 238 -2.79 -23.59 25.67
N GLY A 239 -2.95 -24.78 25.03
CA GLY A 239 -2.48 -26.05 25.58
C GLY A 239 -3.14 -26.42 26.92
N ARG A 240 -4.30 -25.84 27.23
CA ARG A 240 -5.10 -26.13 28.41
C ARG A 240 -6.21 -27.10 28.03
N ALA A 241 -5.83 -28.36 27.83
CA ALA A 241 -6.75 -29.49 27.79
C ALA A 241 -6.61 -30.29 29.09
#